data_fe0b840cb2cc07e9024e902c75bc5571
#
_entry.id   fe0b840cb2cc07e9024e902c75bc5571
#
_cell.length_a   1.000
_cell.length_b   1.000
_cell.length_c   1.000
_cell.angle_alpha   90.00
_cell.angle_beta   90.00
_cell.angle_gamma   90.00
#
_symmetry.space_group_name_H-M   'P 1'
#
loop_
_entity.id
_entity.type
_entity.pdbx_description
1 polymer ?
#
loop_
_entity_poly.entity_id
_entity_poly.type
_entity_poly.pdbx_seq_one_letter_code
_entity_poly.pdbx_strand_id
1 'polypeptide(L)'
;MENTNVTLREVAQRVGVSMVSVSRALSGKEGVSEATRKRILETAEEMGYTANLAASALKKKRATVAIILPEAQNAGVYYFNYMWKGCHEYIQENSIYPISFLEFPYALNRSNSEEEPLLAKLDEVYAQYGSELDGLITVPATNSPASQESLKRFADRGIRVVLIDNDISELNRLCCIAPNDENTGRLGAELMCSMIWQQSGTILIAAGKEDSPSHRMNTIGFTDYIRTHRPELNVMVINDPSPHPSADRYYECMSDPAIIAAYSVRARNTIPLCNAALRLEAKRKLLLVGSDLFDESADMLRRGVLKAIIYKNPYQKGYEEIGRAHV
;
A
#
# COMPACT_ATOMS: atom_id res chain seq x y z
N MET A 1 17.33 -6.22 40.49
CA MET A 1 16.57 -4.97 40.75
C MET A 1 15.19 -5.19 40.20
N GLU A 2 14.20 -5.32 41.08
CA GLU A 2 12.78 -5.47 40.68
C GLU A 2 12.34 -4.19 39.97
N ASN A 3 11.93 -4.35 38.75
CA ASN A 3 11.38 -3.27 37.92
C ASN A 3 9.94 -3.03 38.35
N THR A 4 9.73 -2.27 39.43
CA THR A 4 8.40 -1.89 39.92
C THR A 4 7.83 -0.83 38.96
N ASN A 5 7.08 -1.26 37.95
CA ASN A 5 6.32 -0.36 37.08
C ASN A 5 5.32 0.45 37.93
N VAL A 6 5.46 1.76 37.96
CA VAL A 6 4.52 2.70 38.58
C VAL A 6 3.11 2.44 38.04
N THR A 7 2.12 2.35 38.94
CA THR A 7 0.74 2.06 38.57
C THR A 7 -0.09 3.34 38.49
N LEU A 8 -1.18 3.31 37.72
CA LEU A 8 -2.18 4.40 37.65
C LEU A 8 -2.73 4.79 39.02
N ARG A 9 -2.80 3.84 39.94
CA ARG A 9 -3.22 4.04 41.33
C ARG A 9 -2.22 4.90 42.12
N GLU A 10 -0.92 4.65 41.92
CA GLU A 10 0.12 5.44 42.60
C GLU A 10 0.16 6.88 42.09
N VAL A 11 -0.01 7.11 40.78
CA VAL A 11 -0.16 8.44 40.19
C VAL A 11 -1.39 9.13 40.78
N ALA A 12 -2.54 8.44 40.88
CA ALA A 12 -3.77 8.97 41.45
C ALA A 12 -3.60 9.39 42.93
N GLN A 13 -2.92 8.56 43.71
CA GLN A 13 -2.59 8.89 45.12
C GLN A 13 -1.66 10.09 45.25
N ARG A 14 -0.63 10.16 44.37
CA ARG A 14 0.36 11.27 44.42
C ARG A 14 -0.27 12.60 44.07
N VAL A 15 -1.18 12.65 43.08
CA VAL A 15 -1.88 13.88 42.67
C VAL A 15 -3.06 14.21 43.59
N GLY A 16 -3.61 13.22 44.35
CA GLY A 16 -4.78 13.39 45.18
C GLY A 16 -6.10 13.44 44.42
N VAL A 17 -6.21 12.65 43.35
CA VAL A 17 -7.42 12.55 42.48
C VAL A 17 -7.86 11.10 42.31
N SER A 18 -9.04 10.89 41.74
CA SER A 18 -9.51 9.56 41.44
C SER A 18 -8.71 8.89 40.28
N MET A 19 -8.60 7.55 40.26
CA MET A 19 -8.00 6.81 39.12
C MET A 19 -8.73 7.13 37.81
N VAL A 20 -10.04 7.42 37.87
CA VAL A 20 -10.84 7.80 36.69
C VAL A 20 -10.36 9.15 36.14
N SER A 21 -10.07 10.12 37.04
CA SER A 21 -9.53 11.41 36.63
C SER A 21 -8.15 11.29 35.98
N VAL A 22 -7.27 10.46 36.57
CA VAL A 22 -5.95 10.18 35.96
C VAL A 22 -6.09 9.54 34.60
N SER A 23 -6.94 8.52 34.48
CA SER A 23 -7.19 7.83 33.19
C SER A 23 -7.72 8.80 32.12
N ARG A 24 -8.67 9.68 32.48
CA ARG A 24 -9.21 10.71 31.56
C ARG A 24 -8.15 11.73 31.14
N ALA A 25 -7.34 12.19 32.09
CA ALA A 25 -6.27 13.13 31.79
C ALA A 25 -5.23 12.57 30.82
N LEU A 26 -4.77 11.34 31.08
CA LEU A 26 -3.77 10.64 30.24
C LEU A 26 -4.33 10.27 28.84
N SER A 27 -5.63 10.02 28.73
CA SER A 27 -6.29 9.68 27.45
C SER A 27 -6.90 10.88 26.72
N GLY A 28 -6.67 12.11 27.15
CA GLY A 28 -7.18 13.31 26.50
C GLY A 28 -8.70 13.53 26.61
N LYS A 29 -9.42 12.71 27.39
CA LYS A 29 -10.88 12.79 27.50
C LYS A 29 -11.35 13.97 28.37
N GLU A 30 -12.55 14.46 28.09
CA GLU A 30 -13.19 15.51 28.87
C GLU A 30 -13.55 15.08 30.29
N GLY A 31 -13.84 16.06 31.17
CA GLY A 31 -14.22 15.83 32.57
C GLY A 31 -13.08 15.94 33.57
N VAL A 32 -11.98 16.55 33.18
CA VAL A 32 -10.87 16.97 34.03
C VAL A 32 -10.48 18.40 33.63
N SER A 33 -10.35 19.30 34.62
CA SER A 33 -9.93 20.70 34.36
C SER A 33 -8.50 20.74 33.80
N GLU A 34 -8.18 21.74 32.98
CA GLU A 34 -6.84 21.91 32.39
C GLU A 34 -5.74 21.96 33.46
N ALA A 35 -5.97 22.64 34.56
CA ALA A 35 -5.02 22.72 35.68
C ALA A 35 -4.77 21.34 36.31
N THR A 36 -5.83 20.54 36.48
CA THR A 36 -5.72 19.17 37.00
C THR A 36 -5.08 18.23 36.00
N ARG A 37 -5.40 18.38 34.73
CA ARG A 37 -4.80 17.60 33.63
C ARG A 37 -3.28 17.81 33.59
N LYS A 38 -2.84 19.07 33.62
CA LYS A 38 -1.43 19.44 33.63
C LYS A 38 -0.69 18.80 34.79
N ARG A 39 -1.22 18.94 36.03
CA ARG A 39 -0.63 18.30 37.23
C ARG A 39 -0.51 16.77 37.10
N ILE A 40 -1.54 16.13 36.55
CA ILE A 40 -1.51 14.68 36.37
C ILE A 40 -0.43 14.25 35.36
N LEU A 41 -0.29 14.97 34.25
CA LEU A 41 0.71 14.66 33.21
C LEU A 41 2.13 14.85 33.74
N GLU A 42 2.40 15.98 34.41
CA GLU A 42 3.71 16.27 35.03
C GLU A 42 4.07 15.21 36.09
N THR A 43 3.14 14.86 36.98
CA THR A 43 3.38 13.84 38.01
C THR A 43 3.58 12.44 37.41
N ALA A 44 2.85 12.08 36.35
CA ALA A 44 3.02 10.81 35.67
C ALA A 44 4.41 10.69 35.02
N GLU A 45 4.88 11.79 34.42
CA GLU A 45 6.22 11.87 33.83
C GLU A 45 7.31 11.79 34.89
N GLU A 46 7.21 12.57 35.99
CA GLU A 46 8.14 12.55 37.12
C GLU A 46 8.28 11.15 37.76
N MET A 47 7.16 10.43 37.85
CA MET A 47 7.13 9.07 38.41
C MET A 47 7.59 7.99 37.42
N GLY A 48 7.84 8.34 36.17
CA GLY A 48 8.15 7.37 35.12
C GLY A 48 6.96 6.44 34.80
N TYR A 49 5.72 6.94 34.98
CA TYR A 49 4.53 6.15 34.65
C TYR A 49 4.44 5.93 33.16
N THR A 50 4.54 4.69 32.74
CA THR A 50 4.19 4.24 31.39
C THR A 50 2.82 3.59 31.46
N ALA A 51 1.85 4.08 30.64
CA ALA A 51 0.53 3.48 30.59
C ALA A 51 0.66 1.98 30.31
N ASN A 52 0.18 1.14 31.25
CA ASN A 52 0.18 -0.30 31.02
C ASN A 52 -0.94 -0.63 30.01
N LEU A 53 -0.58 -0.45 28.72
CA LEU A 53 -1.46 -0.71 27.60
C LEU A 53 -1.94 -2.17 27.60
N ALA A 54 -1.08 -3.10 28.04
CA ALA A 54 -1.43 -4.50 28.16
C ALA A 54 -2.55 -4.74 29.20
N ALA A 55 -2.49 -4.10 30.38
CA ALA A 55 -3.54 -4.22 31.39
C ALA A 55 -4.85 -3.54 30.97
N SER A 56 -4.78 -2.47 30.18
CA SER A 56 -5.94 -1.81 29.57
C SER A 56 -6.56 -2.65 28.46
N ALA A 57 -5.71 -3.31 27.70
CA ALA A 57 -6.08 -4.19 26.59
C ALA A 57 -6.84 -5.44 27.08
N LEU A 58 -6.45 -6.03 28.22
CA LEU A 58 -7.10 -7.19 28.83
C LEU A 58 -8.57 -6.94 29.25
N LYS A 59 -8.99 -5.69 29.35
CA LYS A 59 -10.38 -5.31 29.71
C LYS A 59 -11.26 -4.98 28.48
N LYS A 60 -10.68 -4.83 27.28
CA LYS A 60 -11.43 -4.56 26.05
C LYS A 60 -11.78 -5.87 25.35
N LYS A 61 -12.99 -5.91 24.76
CA LYS A 61 -13.35 -7.00 23.83
C LYS A 61 -12.29 -7.05 22.73
N ARG A 62 -11.78 -8.24 22.43
CA ARG A 62 -10.81 -8.45 21.36
C ARG A 62 -11.46 -8.13 20.01
N ALA A 63 -10.89 -7.20 19.27
CA ALA A 63 -11.35 -6.87 17.93
C ALA A 63 -10.84 -7.90 16.93
N THR A 64 -11.64 -8.22 15.92
CA THR A 64 -11.26 -9.13 14.84
C THR A 64 -11.20 -8.38 13.52
N VAL A 65 -10.04 -8.40 12.86
CA VAL A 65 -9.80 -7.72 11.59
C VAL A 65 -9.42 -8.73 10.52
N ALA A 66 -10.17 -8.75 9.42
CA ALA A 66 -9.82 -9.55 8.25
C ALA A 66 -8.84 -8.78 7.36
N ILE A 67 -7.81 -9.46 6.87
CA ILE A 67 -6.86 -8.97 5.87
C ILE A 67 -7.07 -9.80 4.61
N ILE A 68 -7.64 -9.19 3.57
CA ILE A 68 -7.90 -9.85 2.28
C ILE A 68 -7.02 -9.21 1.22
N LEU A 69 -5.92 -9.86 0.88
CA LEU A 69 -4.93 -9.38 -0.07
C LEU A 69 -4.54 -10.49 -1.06
N PRO A 70 -4.05 -10.13 -2.26
CA PRO A 70 -3.42 -11.11 -3.13
C PRO A 70 -2.30 -11.86 -2.42
N GLU A 71 -2.12 -13.12 -2.79
CA GLU A 71 -1.05 -13.98 -2.25
C GLU A 71 0.35 -13.38 -2.50
N ALA A 72 1.30 -13.69 -1.61
CA ALA A 72 2.69 -13.25 -1.69
C ALA A 72 3.52 -13.99 -2.76
N GLN A 73 2.92 -14.93 -3.49
CA GLN A 73 3.57 -15.83 -4.46
C GLN A 73 3.11 -15.51 -5.88
N ASN A 74 3.71 -16.20 -6.85
CA ASN A 74 3.35 -16.08 -8.27
C ASN A 74 3.30 -14.62 -8.75
N ALA A 75 2.15 -14.20 -9.25
CA ALA A 75 1.94 -12.83 -9.74
C ALA A 75 2.02 -11.75 -8.64
N GLY A 76 1.88 -12.13 -7.37
CA GLY A 76 1.98 -11.24 -6.21
C GLY A 76 3.40 -11.01 -5.69
N VAL A 77 4.38 -11.81 -6.13
CA VAL A 77 5.73 -11.85 -5.56
C VAL A 77 6.46 -10.49 -5.56
N TYR A 78 6.26 -9.67 -6.57
CA TYR A 78 6.98 -8.40 -6.73
C TYR A 78 6.40 -7.21 -5.94
N TYR A 79 5.18 -7.35 -5.43
CA TYR A 79 4.48 -6.26 -4.73
C TYR A 79 3.83 -6.74 -3.43
N PHE A 80 2.91 -7.70 -3.51
CA PHE A 80 2.13 -8.15 -2.35
C PHE A 80 2.96 -8.92 -1.34
N ASN A 81 4.06 -9.58 -1.75
CA ASN A 81 5.02 -10.18 -0.82
C ASN A 81 5.58 -9.13 0.17
N TYR A 82 5.90 -7.94 -0.31
CA TYR A 82 6.40 -6.86 0.55
C TYR A 82 5.30 -6.24 1.39
N MET A 83 4.09 -6.15 0.87
CA MET A 83 2.93 -5.70 1.64
C MET A 83 2.63 -6.65 2.80
N TRP A 84 2.59 -7.97 2.54
CA TRP A 84 2.44 -8.98 3.59
C TRP A 84 3.56 -8.93 4.64
N LYS A 85 4.81 -8.69 4.24
CA LYS A 85 5.91 -8.51 5.19
C LYS A 85 5.65 -7.33 6.13
N GLY A 86 5.17 -6.21 5.61
CA GLY A 86 4.79 -5.05 6.43
C GLY A 86 3.65 -5.38 7.41
N CYS A 87 2.62 -6.08 6.93
CA CYS A 87 1.51 -6.55 7.76
C CYS A 87 2.00 -7.43 8.92
N HIS A 88 2.81 -8.44 8.62
CA HIS A 88 3.31 -9.38 9.64
C HIS A 88 4.21 -8.70 10.67
N GLU A 89 5.06 -7.78 10.26
CA GLU A 89 5.92 -7.04 11.18
C GLU A 89 5.09 -6.16 12.14
N TYR A 90 4.10 -5.43 11.63
CA TYR A 90 3.19 -4.67 12.49
C TYR A 90 2.46 -5.56 13.49
N ILE A 91 1.92 -6.70 13.03
CA ILE A 91 1.19 -7.66 13.88
C ILE A 91 2.10 -8.18 14.99
N GLN A 92 3.35 -8.51 14.66
CA GLN A 92 4.33 -9.02 15.61
C GLN A 92 4.70 -7.97 16.66
N GLU A 93 5.04 -6.75 16.23
CA GLU A 93 5.44 -5.65 17.12
C GLU A 93 4.31 -5.19 18.03
N ASN A 94 3.08 -5.28 17.57
CA ASN A 94 1.89 -4.78 18.26
C ASN A 94 1.01 -5.90 18.85
N SER A 95 1.57 -7.07 19.08
CA SER A 95 0.88 -8.26 19.63
C SER A 95 0.28 -8.07 21.04
N ILE A 96 0.66 -6.98 21.73
CA ILE A 96 0.11 -6.59 23.05
C ILE A 96 -1.32 -6.01 22.95
N TYR A 97 -1.76 -5.56 21.78
CA TYR A 97 -3.11 -5.05 21.60
C TYR A 97 -4.13 -6.19 21.48
N PRO A 98 -5.37 -6.03 21.99
CA PRO A 98 -6.40 -7.05 21.95
C PRO A 98 -7.05 -7.11 20.55
N ILE A 99 -6.26 -7.39 19.51
CA ILE A 99 -6.70 -7.54 18.14
C ILE A 99 -6.31 -8.92 17.62
N SER A 100 -7.23 -9.58 16.94
CA SER A 100 -6.98 -10.77 16.15
C SER A 100 -6.99 -10.40 14.68
N PHE A 101 -5.95 -10.76 13.96
CA PHE A 101 -5.90 -10.63 12.51
C PHE A 101 -6.17 -12.00 11.88
N LEU A 102 -7.12 -12.03 10.94
CA LEU A 102 -7.46 -13.19 10.14
C LEU A 102 -6.98 -12.92 8.71
N GLU A 103 -6.07 -13.74 8.22
CA GLU A 103 -5.43 -13.56 6.92
C GLU A 103 -6.12 -14.42 5.87
N PHE A 104 -6.56 -13.80 4.78
CA PHE A 104 -7.24 -14.43 3.66
C PHE A 104 -6.54 -14.10 2.34
N PRO A 105 -5.37 -14.72 2.08
CA PRO A 105 -4.73 -14.55 0.78
C PRO A 105 -5.59 -15.16 -0.32
N TYR A 106 -5.60 -14.52 -1.50
CA TYR A 106 -6.26 -15.07 -2.68
C TYR A 106 -5.31 -15.08 -3.88
N ALA A 107 -5.45 -16.12 -4.72
CA ALA A 107 -4.62 -16.25 -5.91
C ALA A 107 -5.05 -15.23 -6.98
N LEU A 108 -4.07 -14.53 -7.55
CA LEU A 108 -4.27 -13.77 -8.78
C LEU A 108 -4.31 -14.78 -9.93
N ASN A 109 -5.52 -15.14 -10.35
CA ASN A 109 -5.74 -16.15 -11.39
C ASN A 109 -5.03 -15.77 -12.70
N ARG A 110 -4.77 -16.80 -13.53
CA ARG A 110 -4.28 -16.64 -14.89
C ARG A 110 -5.30 -15.94 -15.82
N SER A 111 -6.54 -15.78 -15.38
CA SER A 111 -7.56 -14.98 -16.05
C SER A 111 -7.15 -13.50 -16.03
N ASN A 112 -7.58 -12.74 -17.02
CA ASN A 112 -7.30 -11.30 -17.11
C ASN A 112 -8.04 -10.46 -16.06
N SER A 113 -8.84 -11.08 -15.17
CA SER A 113 -9.57 -10.43 -14.09
C SER A 113 -8.86 -10.65 -12.74
N GLU A 114 -8.49 -9.57 -12.07
CA GLU A 114 -8.07 -9.57 -10.66
C GLU A 114 -9.27 -9.36 -9.72
N GLU A 115 -10.39 -8.91 -10.28
CA GLU A 115 -11.60 -8.60 -9.52
C GLU A 115 -12.34 -9.86 -9.09
N GLU A 116 -12.55 -10.82 -9.99
CA GLU A 116 -13.29 -12.06 -9.66
C GLU A 116 -12.73 -12.82 -8.44
N PRO A 117 -11.40 -13.04 -8.32
CA PRO A 117 -10.85 -13.71 -7.15
C PRO A 117 -11.05 -12.91 -5.86
N LEU A 118 -10.98 -11.58 -5.93
CA LEU A 118 -11.25 -10.72 -4.79
C LEU A 118 -12.72 -10.82 -4.37
N LEU A 119 -13.66 -10.69 -5.31
CA LEU A 119 -15.10 -10.77 -5.02
C LEU A 119 -15.47 -12.11 -4.39
N ALA A 120 -14.97 -13.21 -4.95
CA ALA A 120 -15.19 -14.55 -4.41
C ALA A 120 -14.64 -14.67 -2.98
N LYS A 121 -13.46 -14.10 -2.69
CA LYS A 121 -12.88 -14.13 -1.35
C LYS A 121 -13.65 -13.22 -0.39
N LEU A 122 -14.10 -12.06 -0.82
CA LEU A 122 -14.97 -11.18 -0.01
C LEU A 122 -16.29 -11.88 0.35
N ASP A 123 -16.91 -12.60 -0.59
CA ASP A 123 -18.15 -13.36 -0.35
C ASP A 123 -17.94 -14.48 0.66
N GLU A 124 -16.85 -15.26 0.50
CA GLU A 124 -16.47 -16.34 1.43
C GLU A 124 -16.29 -15.80 2.86
N VAL A 125 -15.48 -14.74 3.00
CA VAL A 125 -15.16 -14.14 4.31
C VAL A 125 -16.40 -13.51 4.94
N TYR A 126 -17.24 -12.82 4.16
CA TYR A 126 -18.47 -12.22 4.65
C TYR A 126 -19.46 -13.29 5.15
N ALA A 127 -19.62 -14.38 4.41
CA ALA A 127 -20.54 -15.45 4.79
C ALA A 127 -20.07 -16.17 6.06
N GLN A 128 -18.76 -16.41 6.20
CA GLN A 128 -18.22 -17.19 7.30
C GLN A 128 -17.96 -16.36 8.56
N TYR A 129 -17.43 -15.13 8.40
CA TYR A 129 -16.92 -14.32 9.52
C TYR A 129 -17.62 -12.97 9.68
N GLY A 130 -18.49 -12.55 8.78
CA GLY A 130 -19.06 -11.20 8.77
C GLY A 130 -19.81 -10.80 10.04
N SER A 131 -20.23 -11.73 10.89
CA SER A 131 -20.83 -11.43 12.21
C SER A 131 -19.80 -11.20 13.33
N GLU A 132 -18.55 -11.56 13.10
CA GLU A 132 -17.48 -11.55 14.10
C GLU A 132 -16.44 -10.46 13.82
N LEU A 133 -16.45 -9.92 12.58
CA LEU A 133 -15.48 -8.91 12.14
C LEU A 133 -15.81 -7.53 12.69
N ASP A 134 -14.80 -6.85 13.20
CA ASP A 134 -14.83 -5.43 13.55
C ASP A 134 -14.13 -4.57 12.48
N GLY A 135 -13.26 -5.18 11.65
CA GLY A 135 -12.54 -4.49 10.57
C GLY A 135 -12.22 -5.37 9.36
N LEU A 136 -12.02 -4.72 8.24
CA LEU A 136 -11.59 -5.31 6.96
C LEU A 136 -10.50 -4.44 6.34
N ILE A 137 -9.40 -5.05 5.94
CA ILE A 137 -8.32 -4.44 5.17
C ILE A 137 -8.25 -5.14 3.82
N THR A 138 -8.28 -4.39 2.71
CA THR A 138 -8.21 -4.99 1.37
C THR A 138 -7.69 -4.01 0.30
N VAL A 139 -7.30 -4.57 -0.85
CA VAL A 139 -6.92 -3.83 -2.06
C VAL A 139 -8.03 -4.03 -3.10
N PRO A 140 -8.87 -3.02 -3.39
CA PRO A 140 -9.83 -3.13 -4.48
C PRO A 140 -9.11 -3.30 -5.83
N ALA A 141 -9.55 -4.26 -6.63
CA ALA A 141 -8.99 -4.47 -7.97
C ALA A 141 -9.43 -3.38 -8.96
N THR A 142 -10.69 -2.97 -8.83
CA THR A 142 -11.34 -1.94 -9.67
C THR A 142 -12.33 -1.13 -8.82
N ASN A 143 -12.84 -0.03 -9.38
CA ASN A 143 -13.98 0.71 -8.81
C ASN A 143 -15.30 0.35 -9.53
N SER A 144 -15.50 -0.94 -9.82
CA SER A 144 -16.72 -1.43 -10.45
C SER A 144 -17.92 -1.43 -9.49
N PRO A 145 -19.16 -1.43 -10.01
CA PRO A 145 -20.35 -1.61 -9.19
C PRO A 145 -20.31 -2.87 -8.32
N ALA A 146 -19.74 -3.96 -8.84
CA ALA A 146 -19.61 -5.22 -8.10
C ALA A 146 -18.64 -5.08 -6.90
N SER A 147 -17.48 -4.44 -7.10
CA SER A 147 -16.54 -4.13 -6.01
C SER A 147 -17.15 -3.21 -4.96
N GLN A 148 -17.87 -2.16 -5.40
CA GLN A 148 -18.57 -1.24 -4.51
C GLN A 148 -19.62 -1.96 -3.66
N GLU A 149 -20.49 -2.76 -4.26
CA GLU A 149 -21.55 -3.50 -3.58
C GLU A 149 -20.98 -4.52 -2.60
N SER A 150 -19.97 -5.27 -3.03
CA SER A 150 -19.33 -6.27 -2.20
C SER A 150 -18.69 -5.68 -0.93
N LEU A 151 -18.01 -4.53 -1.06
CA LEU A 151 -17.40 -3.85 0.09
C LEU A 151 -18.42 -3.09 0.94
N LYS A 152 -19.46 -2.53 0.31
CA LYS A 152 -20.54 -1.83 1.00
C LYS A 152 -21.26 -2.73 2.02
N ARG A 153 -21.42 -4.01 1.72
CA ARG A 153 -22.04 -4.97 2.68
C ARG A 153 -21.30 -5.02 4.03
N PHE A 154 -19.97 -4.94 4.01
CA PHE A 154 -19.17 -4.88 5.23
C PHE A 154 -19.38 -3.56 5.96
N ALA A 155 -19.31 -2.44 5.28
CA ALA A 155 -19.51 -1.12 5.86
C ALA A 155 -20.93 -0.92 6.44
N ASP A 156 -21.97 -1.39 5.73
CA ASP A 156 -23.37 -1.32 6.19
C ASP A 156 -23.62 -2.18 7.45
N ARG A 157 -22.80 -3.21 7.67
CA ARG A 157 -22.82 -4.02 8.89
C ARG A 157 -22.05 -3.39 10.06
N GLY A 158 -21.41 -2.24 9.84
CA GLY A 158 -20.60 -1.55 10.84
C GLY A 158 -19.16 -2.03 10.92
N ILE A 159 -18.70 -2.88 9.98
CA ILE A 159 -17.33 -3.33 9.87
C ILE A 159 -16.51 -2.15 9.28
N ARG A 160 -15.44 -1.76 9.97
CA ARG A 160 -14.57 -0.67 9.51
C ARG A 160 -13.73 -1.12 8.34
N VAL A 161 -13.94 -0.52 7.18
CA VAL A 161 -13.22 -0.85 5.96
C VAL A 161 -12.02 0.08 5.78
N VAL A 162 -10.85 -0.50 5.55
CA VAL A 162 -9.61 0.18 5.18
C VAL A 162 -9.20 -0.31 3.80
N LEU A 163 -8.93 0.62 2.89
CA LEU A 163 -8.55 0.33 1.52
C LEU A 163 -7.08 0.66 1.29
N ILE A 164 -6.43 -0.15 0.46
CA ILE A 164 -5.04 0.05 0.03
C ILE A 164 -5.01 0.28 -1.49
N ASP A 165 -4.12 1.16 -1.95
CA ASP A 165 -3.81 1.48 -3.35
C ASP A 165 -4.97 2.08 -4.15
N ASN A 166 -6.12 1.43 -4.20
CA ASN A 166 -7.26 1.88 -4.97
C ASN A 166 -8.39 2.33 -4.05
N ASP A 167 -8.86 3.56 -4.24
CA ASP A 167 -9.96 4.12 -3.47
C ASP A 167 -11.32 3.87 -4.13
N ILE A 168 -12.33 3.75 -3.28
CA ILE A 168 -13.75 3.73 -3.64
C ILE A 168 -14.40 4.86 -2.86
N SER A 169 -14.51 6.04 -3.48
CA SER A 169 -14.94 7.28 -2.82
C SER A 169 -16.36 7.21 -2.25
N GLU A 170 -17.24 6.44 -2.89
CA GLU A 170 -18.64 6.25 -2.51
C GLU A 170 -18.81 5.30 -1.31
N LEU A 171 -17.77 4.58 -0.93
CA LEU A 171 -17.78 3.66 0.19
C LEU A 171 -17.60 4.41 1.51
N ASN A 172 -18.44 4.12 2.51
CA ASN A 172 -18.22 4.53 3.88
C ASN A 172 -17.07 3.71 4.48
N ARG A 173 -15.84 4.16 4.23
CA ARG A 173 -14.59 3.55 4.69
C ARG A 173 -13.92 4.39 5.77
N LEU A 174 -13.12 3.74 6.61
CA LEU A 174 -12.32 4.43 7.62
C LEU A 174 -11.25 5.30 6.97
N CYS A 175 -10.48 4.72 6.03
CA CYS A 175 -9.49 5.44 5.23
C CYS A 175 -9.12 4.62 3.99
N CYS A 176 -8.39 5.28 3.06
CA CYS A 176 -7.65 4.64 1.99
C CYS A 176 -6.21 5.16 2.01
N ILE A 177 -5.24 4.25 1.99
CA ILE A 177 -3.82 4.60 1.85
C ILE A 177 -3.37 4.22 0.45
N ALA A 178 -3.19 5.23 -0.38
CA ALA A 178 -2.79 5.08 -1.77
C ALA A 178 -1.66 6.07 -2.10
N PRO A 179 -0.76 5.74 -3.02
CA PRO A 179 0.15 6.73 -3.56
C PRO A 179 -0.66 7.74 -4.39
N ASN A 180 -0.12 8.93 -4.57
CA ASN A 180 -0.63 9.79 -5.63
C ASN A 180 -0.09 9.26 -6.97
N ASP A 181 -0.87 8.41 -7.62
CA ASP A 181 -0.44 7.71 -8.84
C ASP A 181 -0.19 8.66 -10.00
N GLU A 182 -0.94 9.75 -10.12
CA GLU A 182 -0.66 10.79 -11.12
C GLU A 182 0.70 11.44 -10.89
N ASN A 183 1.00 11.83 -9.66
CA ASN A 183 2.32 12.37 -9.31
C ASN A 183 3.43 11.32 -9.47
N THR A 184 3.13 10.05 -9.22
CA THR A 184 4.07 8.94 -9.45
C THR A 184 4.46 8.87 -10.92
N GLY A 185 3.50 8.98 -11.83
CA GLY A 185 3.73 9.03 -13.27
C GLY A 185 4.50 10.27 -13.68
N ARG A 186 4.13 11.45 -13.17
CA ARG A 186 4.84 12.73 -13.42
C ARG A 186 6.30 12.63 -12.99
N LEU A 187 6.58 12.11 -11.80
CA LEU A 187 7.94 11.91 -11.29
C LEU A 187 8.75 10.97 -12.20
N GLY A 188 8.12 9.88 -12.67
CA GLY A 188 8.74 8.95 -13.63
C GLY A 188 9.13 9.66 -14.94
N ALA A 189 8.23 10.50 -15.47
CA ALA A 189 8.47 11.28 -16.68
C ALA A 189 9.55 12.35 -16.49
N GLU A 190 9.49 13.10 -15.38
CA GLU A 190 10.49 14.13 -15.05
C GLU A 190 11.88 13.52 -14.92
N LEU A 191 12.00 12.43 -14.17
CA LEU A 191 13.25 11.70 -14.01
C LEU A 191 13.78 11.18 -15.35
N MET A 192 12.91 10.63 -16.19
CA MET A 192 13.29 10.14 -17.52
C MET A 192 13.73 11.29 -18.43
N CYS A 193 13.01 12.41 -18.44
CA CYS A 193 13.38 13.60 -19.22
C CYS A 193 14.74 14.18 -18.83
N SER A 194 15.12 14.11 -17.55
CA SER A 194 16.43 14.57 -17.09
C SER A 194 17.59 13.72 -17.64
N MET A 195 17.32 12.52 -18.12
CA MET A 195 18.29 11.59 -18.68
C MET A 195 18.22 11.48 -20.21
N ILE A 196 17.15 11.94 -20.86
CA ILE A 196 16.97 11.96 -22.31
C ILE A 196 17.58 13.24 -22.89
N TRP A 197 18.61 13.09 -23.71
CA TRP A 197 19.25 14.21 -24.42
C TRP A 197 18.81 14.29 -25.89
N GLN A 198 18.14 13.28 -26.43
CA GLN A 198 17.60 13.26 -27.79
C GLN A 198 16.51 14.32 -27.96
N GLN A 199 16.50 14.96 -29.17
CA GLN A 199 15.51 15.97 -29.54
C GLN A 199 14.24 15.38 -30.16
N SER A 200 14.21 14.07 -30.40
CA SER A 200 13.05 13.36 -30.91
C SER A 200 13.13 11.87 -30.55
N GLY A 201 12.00 11.21 -30.53
CA GLY A 201 11.89 9.79 -30.27
C GLY A 201 10.56 9.45 -29.56
N THR A 202 10.38 8.18 -29.29
CA THR A 202 9.18 7.66 -28.63
C THR A 202 9.55 6.99 -27.32
N ILE A 203 8.83 7.32 -26.27
CA ILE A 203 8.90 6.65 -24.96
C ILE A 203 7.82 5.58 -24.91
N LEU A 204 8.22 4.33 -24.68
CA LEU A 204 7.31 3.23 -24.46
C LEU A 204 6.85 3.20 -23.01
N ILE A 205 5.55 3.23 -22.76
CA ILE A 205 4.97 2.97 -21.43
C ILE A 205 4.43 1.55 -21.39
N ALA A 206 5.07 0.70 -20.59
CA ALA A 206 4.54 -0.62 -20.23
C ALA A 206 3.51 -0.43 -19.11
N ALA A 207 2.28 -0.08 -19.49
CA ALA A 207 1.15 0.13 -18.61
C ALA A 207 0.58 -1.22 -18.13
N GLY A 208 -0.27 -1.17 -17.13
CA GLY A 208 -0.97 -2.37 -16.66
C GLY A 208 -2.35 -2.48 -17.30
N LYS A 209 -3.35 -2.72 -16.45
CA LYS A 209 -4.75 -2.73 -16.85
C LYS A 209 -5.27 -1.32 -17.02
N GLU A 210 -6.04 -1.09 -18.06
CA GLU A 210 -6.66 0.21 -18.33
C GLU A 210 -7.78 0.54 -17.33
N ASP A 211 -8.49 -0.49 -16.86
CA ASP A 211 -9.55 -0.40 -15.86
C ASP A 211 -9.05 -0.25 -14.41
N SER A 212 -7.75 -0.45 -14.17
CA SER A 212 -7.13 -0.16 -12.87
C SER A 212 -6.92 1.35 -12.69
N PRO A 213 -7.56 1.99 -11.70
CA PRO A 213 -7.42 3.42 -11.45
C PRO A 213 -5.98 3.86 -11.27
N SER A 214 -5.19 3.12 -10.48
CA SER A 214 -3.77 3.42 -10.21
C SER A 214 -2.91 3.36 -11.47
N HIS A 215 -3.09 2.35 -12.32
CA HIS A 215 -2.32 2.24 -13.57
C HIS A 215 -2.66 3.35 -14.55
N ARG A 216 -3.96 3.64 -14.68
CA ARG A 216 -4.45 4.71 -15.55
C ARG A 216 -3.95 6.08 -15.12
N MET A 217 -4.08 6.43 -13.83
CA MET A 217 -3.62 7.73 -13.32
C MET A 217 -2.12 7.91 -13.45
N ASN A 218 -1.34 6.84 -13.22
CA ASN A 218 0.11 6.87 -13.42
C ASN A 218 0.46 7.13 -14.90
N THR A 219 -0.21 6.44 -15.82
CA THR A 219 -0.02 6.63 -17.26
C THR A 219 -0.40 8.04 -17.70
N ILE A 220 -1.51 8.59 -17.19
CA ILE A 220 -1.96 9.96 -17.45
C ILE A 220 -0.90 10.97 -16.97
N GLY A 221 -0.47 10.85 -15.70
CA GLY A 221 0.52 11.77 -15.13
C GLY A 221 1.84 11.78 -15.91
N PHE A 222 2.30 10.60 -16.34
CA PHE A 222 3.48 10.49 -17.19
C PHE A 222 3.29 11.17 -18.56
N THR A 223 2.20 10.84 -19.23
CA THR A 223 1.92 11.35 -20.60
C THR A 223 1.70 12.86 -20.60
N ASP A 224 0.98 13.39 -19.61
CA ASP A 224 0.72 14.82 -19.48
C ASP A 224 2.01 15.61 -19.21
N TYR A 225 2.92 15.05 -18.41
CA TYR A 225 4.22 15.66 -18.19
C TYR A 225 5.03 15.73 -19.50
N ILE A 226 5.12 14.64 -20.26
CA ILE A 226 5.83 14.62 -21.55
C ILE A 226 5.20 15.66 -22.51
N ARG A 227 3.88 15.64 -22.66
CA ARG A 227 3.18 16.56 -23.57
C ARG A 227 3.45 18.03 -23.23
N THR A 228 3.62 18.35 -21.95
CA THR A 228 3.79 19.73 -21.49
C THR A 228 5.24 20.19 -21.56
N HIS A 229 6.21 19.32 -21.21
CA HIS A 229 7.60 19.72 -21.02
C HIS A 229 8.55 19.24 -22.13
N ARG A 230 8.15 18.20 -22.87
CA ARG A 230 8.93 17.60 -23.96
C ARG A 230 8.03 17.23 -25.15
N PRO A 231 7.28 18.23 -25.71
CA PRO A 231 6.30 18.00 -26.77
C PRO A 231 6.89 17.40 -28.06
N GLU A 232 8.21 17.46 -28.23
CA GLU A 232 8.94 16.84 -29.34
C GLU A 232 9.10 15.32 -29.18
N LEU A 233 8.81 14.76 -27.99
CA LEU A 233 8.83 13.32 -27.74
C LEU A 233 7.43 12.74 -27.86
N ASN A 234 7.34 11.58 -28.49
CA ASN A 234 6.10 10.81 -28.56
C ASN A 234 6.00 9.82 -27.40
N VAL A 235 4.77 9.43 -27.09
CA VAL A 235 4.48 8.39 -26.10
C VAL A 235 3.70 7.26 -26.76
N MET A 236 4.15 6.02 -26.58
CA MET A 236 3.46 4.80 -26.97
C MET A 236 3.06 4.04 -25.71
N VAL A 237 1.78 3.77 -25.52
CA VAL A 237 1.27 3.03 -24.35
C VAL A 237 0.92 1.61 -24.75
N ILE A 238 1.46 0.63 -24.04
CA ILE A 238 1.07 -0.78 -24.14
C ILE A 238 0.33 -1.16 -22.87
N ASN A 239 -0.99 -1.34 -22.99
CA ASN A 239 -1.80 -1.93 -21.96
C ASN A 239 -1.62 -3.45 -21.97
N ASP A 240 -1.10 -4.00 -20.88
CA ASP A 240 -0.91 -5.44 -20.69
C ASP A 240 -1.61 -5.88 -19.40
N PRO A 241 -2.82 -6.45 -19.51
CA PRO A 241 -3.57 -6.92 -18.36
C PRO A 241 -3.00 -8.22 -17.78
N SER A 242 -2.09 -8.90 -18.49
CA SER A 242 -1.57 -10.20 -18.10
C SER A 242 -0.96 -10.19 -16.70
N PRO A 243 -1.23 -11.20 -15.85
CA PRO A 243 -0.48 -11.43 -14.63
C PRO A 243 0.98 -11.81 -14.90
N HIS A 244 1.29 -12.30 -16.12
CA HIS A 244 2.62 -12.68 -16.59
C HIS A 244 2.94 -11.97 -17.91
N PRO A 245 3.35 -10.68 -17.88
CA PRO A 245 3.68 -9.94 -19.09
C PRO A 245 4.80 -10.60 -19.90
N SER A 246 4.69 -10.55 -21.23
CA SER A 246 5.66 -11.17 -22.11
C SER A 246 6.80 -10.22 -22.50
N ALA A 247 8.04 -10.66 -22.29
CA ALA A 247 9.22 -9.96 -22.80
C ALA A 247 9.25 -9.87 -24.35
N ASP A 248 8.64 -10.85 -25.05
CA ASP A 248 8.59 -10.86 -26.52
C ASP A 248 7.79 -9.69 -27.06
N ARG A 249 6.64 -9.40 -26.47
CA ARG A 249 5.81 -8.26 -26.85
C ARG A 249 6.56 -6.93 -26.70
N TYR A 250 7.28 -6.75 -25.60
CA TYR A 250 8.09 -5.56 -25.40
C TYR A 250 9.28 -5.51 -26.36
N TYR A 251 9.91 -6.66 -26.65
CA TYR A 251 11.01 -6.76 -27.59
C TYR A 251 10.58 -6.34 -29.01
N GLU A 252 9.42 -6.81 -29.46
CA GLU A 252 8.88 -6.44 -30.77
C GLU A 252 8.68 -4.92 -30.88
N CYS A 253 8.00 -4.31 -29.89
CA CYS A 253 7.79 -2.85 -29.88
C CYS A 253 9.13 -2.08 -29.77
N MET A 254 10.01 -2.52 -28.88
CA MET A 254 11.29 -1.85 -28.65
C MET A 254 12.28 -2.07 -29.80
N SER A 255 12.01 -2.96 -30.74
CA SER A 255 12.81 -3.15 -31.96
C SER A 255 12.66 -1.99 -32.94
N ASP A 256 11.58 -1.19 -32.82
CA ASP A 256 11.45 0.07 -33.57
C ASP A 256 12.56 1.06 -33.17
N PRO A 257 13.38 1.54 -34.12
CA PRO A 257 14.43 2.53 -33.84
C PRO A 257 13.94 3.84 -33.23
N ALA A 258 12.67 4.19 -33.42
CA ALA A 258 12.06 5.39 -32.84
C ALA A 258 11.91 5.29 -31.32
N ILE A 259 11.84 4.09 -30.74
CA ILE A 259 11.76 3.91 -29.27
C ILE A 259 13.13 4.19 -28.65
N ILE A 260 13.25 5.23 -27.86
CA ILE A 260 14.49 5.66 -27.19
C ILE A 260 14.54 5.34 -25.72
N ALA A 261 13.39 5.16 -25.09
CA ALA A 261 13.25 4.91 -23.66
C ALA A 261 12.01 4.06 -23.38
N ALA A 262 11.97 3.43 -22.19
CA ALA A 262 10.77 2.73 -21.74
C ALA A 262 10.56 2.89 -20.22
N TYR A 263 9.28 3.00 -19.84
CA TYR A 263 8.81 3.15 -18.47
C TYR A 263 7.87 2.03 -18.07
N SER A 264 8.07 1.46 -16.89
CA SER A 264 7.18 0.46 -16.29
C SER A 264 6.25 1.10 -15.28
N VAL A 265 4.94 1.00 -15.46
CA VAL A 265 3.93 1.53 -14.53
C VAL A 265 3.77 0.63 -13.30
N ARG A 266 3.98 -0.67 -13.43
CA ARG A 266 3.80 -1.65 -12.36
C ARG A 266 4.97 -2.62 -12.23
N ALA A 267 5.17 -3.15 -11.02
CA ALA A 267 6.26 -4.07 -10.69
C ALA A 267 6.42 -5.23 -11.67
N ARG A 268 5.31 -5.89 -12.04
CA ARG A 268 5.30 -7.07 -12.92
C ARG A 268 5.83 -6.82 -14.32
N ASN A 269 5.72 -5.59 -14.83
CA ASN A 269 6.20 -5.26 -16.17
C ASN A 269 7.70 -4.97 -16.17
N THR A 270 8.30 -4.67 -15.02
CA THR A 270 9.70 -4.22 -14.91
C THR A 270 10.69 -5.25 -15.44
N ILE A 271 10.59 -6.50 -15.00
CA ILE A 271 11.56 -7.54 -15.44
C ILE A 271 11.37 -7.97 -16.90
N PRO A 272 10.15 -8.21 -17.39
CA PRO A 272 9.93 -8.47 -18.83
C PRO A 272 10.46 -7.33 -19.72
N LEU A 273 10.28 -6.07 -19.29
CA LEU A 273 10.82 -4.89 -20.00
C LEU A 273 12.36 -4.91 -20.03
N CYS A 274 12.99 -5.21 -18.89
CA CYS A 274 14.45 -5.35 -18.80
C CYS A 274 14.97 -6.48 -19.68
N ASN A 275 14.31 -7.64 -19.67
CA ASN A 275 14.71 -8.78 -20.50
C ASN A 275 14.58 -8.47 -22.00
N ALA A 276 13.56 -7.74 -22.41
CA ALA A 276 13.43 -7.25 -23.78
C ALA A 276 14.57 -6.32 -24.17
N ALA A 277 14.93 -5.39 -23.29
CA ALA A 277 16.04 -4.46 -23.52
C ALA A 277 17.40 -5.16 -23.61
N LEU A 278 17.66 -6.14 -22.75
CA LEU A 278 18.89 -6.95 -22.80
C LEU A 278 19.05 -7.68 -24.12
N ARG A 279 17.98 -8.16 -24.74
CA ARG A 279 18.00 -8.79 -26.07
C ARG A 279 18.37 -7.78 -27.18
N LEU A 280 18.14 -6.48 -26.95
CA LEU A 280 18.48 -5.41 -27.87
C LEU A 280 19.87 -4.81 -27.62
N GLU A 281 20.48 -5.06 -26.45
CA GLU A 281 21.69 -4.38 -25.98
C GLU A 281 22.87 -4.49 -26.98
N ALA A 282 22.97 -5.59 -27.70
CA ALA A 282 23.97 -5.77 -28.74
C ALA A 282 23.82 -4.78 -29.92
N LYS A 283 22.63 -4.21 -30.12
CA LYS A 283 22.29 -3.29 -31.20
C LYS A 283 22.20 -1.85 -30.75
N ARG A 284 21.63 -1.62 -29.59
CA ARG A 284 21.43 -0.28 -28.99
C ARG A 284 21.09 -0.35 -27.51
N LYS A 285 21.39 0.74 -26.77
CA LYS A 285 21.00 0.90 -25.38
C LYS A 285 19.75 1.77 -25.28
N LEU A 286 18.77 1.31 -24.51
CA LEU A 286 17.56 2.05 -24.18
C LEU A 286 17.64 2.55 -22.75
N LEU A 287 17.04 3.72 -22.50
CA LEU A 287 16.88 4.25 -21.16
C LEU A 287 15.64 3.64 -20.53
N LEU A 288 15.80 2.90 -19.43
CA LEU A 288 14.70 2.24 -18.74
C LEU A 288 14.52 2.78 -17.33
N VAL A 289 13.25 3.04 -16.97
CA VAL A 289 12.82 3.33 -15.61
C VAL A 289 11.80 2.27 -15.18
N GLY A 290 12.11 1.58 -14.08
CA GLY A 290 11.28 0.51 -13.53
C GLY A 290 10.30 0.99 -12.47
N SER A 291 9.41 0.09 -12.06
CA SER A 291 8.48 0.27 -10.95
C SER A 291 8.73 -0.77 -9.87
N ASP A 292 8.78 -0.29 -8.65
CA ASP A 292 8.97 -1.01 -7.40
C ASP A 292 10.33 -1.69 -7.22
N LEU A 293 10.79 -1.71 -5.97
CA LEU A 293 12.09 -2.26 -5.59
C LEU A 293 11.89 -3.67 -5.00
N PHE A 294 12.45 -4.65 -5.69
CA PHE A 294 12.54 -6.06 -5.31
C PHE A 294 13.86 -6.64 -5.82
N ASP A 295 14.22 -7.85 -5.42
CA ASP A 295 15.58 -8.37 -5.62
C ASP A 295 16.03 -8.35 -7.08
N GLU A 296 15.17 -8.78 -8.02
CA GLU A 296 15.49 -8.80 -9.45
C GLU A 296 15.57 -7.39 -10.03
N SER A 297 14.70 -6.45 -9.62
CA SER A 297 14.78 -5.07 -10.08
C SER A 297 16.01 -4.35 -9.53
N ALA A 298 16.40 -4.64 -8.30
CA ALA A 298 17.65 -4.16 -7.70
C ALA A 298 18.88 -4.68 -8.46
N ASP A 299 18.86 -5.96 -8.88
CA ASP A 299 19.92 -6.51 -9.73
C ASP A 299 19.99 -5.81 -11.09
N MET A 300 18.86 -5.59 -11.76
CA MET A 300 18.80 -4.86 -13.02
C MET A 300 19.31 -3.42 -12.89
N LEU A 301 19.07 -2.78 -11.74
CA LEU A 301 19.61 -1.46 -11.44
C LEU A 301 21.14 -1.49 -11.26
N ARG A 302 21.68 -2.45 -10.47
CA ARG A 302 23.12 -2.63 -10.26
C ARG A 302 23.86 -2.93 -11.58
N ARG A 303 23.25 -3.70 -12.47
CA ARG A 303 23.77 -4.01 -13.81
C ARG A 303 23.64 -2.84 -14.79
N GLY A 304 22.97 -1.75 -14.39
CA GLY A 304 22.78 -0.57 -15.23
C GLY A 304 21.78 -0.76 -16.38
N VAL A 305 21.00 -1.83 -16.37
CA VAL A 305 19.89 -2.05 -17.31
C VAL A 305 18.77 -1.07 -17.00
N LEU A 306 18.32 -1.02 -15.74
CA LEU A 306 17.49 0.06 -15.22
C LEU A 306 18.39 1.26 -14.85
N LYS A 307 17.92 2.46 -15.18
CA LYS A 307 18.57 3.70 -14.76
C LYS A 307 17.99 4.25 -13.46
N ALA A 308 16.73 3.97 -13.20
CA ALA A 308 16.05 4.34 -12.00
C ALA A 308 14.87 3.40 -11.74
N ILE A 309 14.34 3.46 -10.52
CA ILE A 309 13.13 2.75 -10.07
C ILE A 309 12.26 3.75 -9.33
N ILE A 310 10.98 3.81 -9.67
CA ILE A 310 9.97 4.51 -8.88
C ILE A 310 9.43 3.55 -7.83
N TYR A 311 9.69 3.83 -6.57
CA TYR A 311 9.33 2.96 -5.45
C TYR A 311 8.07 3.45 -4.75
N LYS A 312 7.00 2.66 -4.80
CA LYS A 312 5.70 2.95 -4.18
C LYS A 312 5.56 2.45 -2.74
N ASN A 313 6.61 1.83 -2.21
CA ASN A 313 6.75 1.34 -0.84
C ASN A 313 5.59 0.45 -0.35
N PRO A 314 5.36 -0.72 -0.97
CA PRO A 314 4.29 -1.64 -0.55
C PRO A 314 4.47 -2.16 0.89
N TYR A 315 5.71 -2.28 1.36
CA TYR A 315 6.00 -2.68 2.74
C TYR A 315 5.40 -1.67 3.75
N GLN A 316 5.69 -0.37 3.57
CA GLN A 316 5.18 0.67 4.46
C GLN A 316 3.66 0.76 4.45
N LYS A 317 3.05 0.55 3.28
CA LYS A 317 1.58 0.49 3.18
C LYS A 317 1.00 -0.65 4.01
N GLY A 318 1.53 -1.87 3.87
CA GLY A 318 1.09 -3.00 4.68
C GLY A 318 1.26 -2.76 6.18
N TYR A 319 2.36 -2.13 6.58
CA TYR A 319 2.63 -1.80 7.98
C TYR A 319 1.67 -0.74 8.53
N GLU A 320 1.47 0.38 7.82
CA GLU A 320 0.65 1.50 8.29
C GLU A 320 -0.84 1.19 8.32
N GLU A 321 -1.35 0.41 7.35
CA GLU A 321 -2.76 0.06 7.24
C GLU A 321 -3.29 -0.69 8.45
N ILE A 322 -2.51 -1.67 8.92
CA ILE A 322 -2.88 -2.43 10.11
C ILE A 322 -2.94 -1.51 11.32
N GLY A 323 -2.03 -0.53 11.40
CA GLY A 323 -2.05 0.47 12.45
C GLY A 323 -3.31 1.34 12.44
N ARG A 324 -3.83 1.67 11.28
CA ARG A 324 -5.03 2.51 11.14
C ARG A 324 -6.34 1.75 11.38
N ALA A 325 -6.39 0.46 11.07
CA ALA A 325 -7.55 -0.38 11.42
C ALA A 325 -7.76 -0.54 12.93
N HIS A 326 -6.80 -0.08 13.71
CA HIS A 326 -6.76 -0.18 15.17
C HIS A 326 -7.52 0.96 15.89
N VAL A 327 -7.82 2.08 15.23
CA VAL A 327 -8.35 3.29 15.87
C VAL A 327 -9.85 3.24 16.12
#